data_42fa6f5d23196c3d4cd392c732de5b7f
#
_entry.id   42fa6f5d23196c3d4cd392c732de5b7f
#
_cell.length_a   1.000
_cell.length_b   1.000
_cell.length_c   1.000
_cell.angle_alpha   90.00
_cell.angle_beta   90.00
_cell.angle_gamma   90.00
#
_symmetry.space_group_name_H-M   'P 1'
#
loop_
_entity.id
_entity.type
_entity.pdbx_description
1 polymer ?
#
loop_
_entity_poly.entity_id
_entity_poly.type
_entity_poly.pdbx_seq_one_letter_code
_entity_poly.pdbx_strand_id
1 'polypeptide(L)'
;RPCAGGTETGIHLAAKQLIADRKEIPIPLLQAVLEAKDSLGYKHTESKVIFPGHDRQPVDDTKLEFSLGDIRPDLIVSLGQIEILVEVAVTHFIDAEKQQRLESRGQRCIEIDLGDIPRNLTPVELEEHVFNYQRAYWIVNPKIEAEQEKLRPRLQQQIEKANKRIAQANIAREQEEQRQREQHARMEAYFKAQEQKHAELKRQRE
;
A
#
# COMPACT_ATOMS: atom_id res chain seq x y z
N ARG A 1 12.93 23.67 17.41
CA ARG A 1 12.58 23.64 18.86
C ARG A 1 12.78 22.21 19.29
N PRO A 2 13.52 21.90 20.38
CA PRO A 2 13.57 20.56 20.91
C PRO A 2 12.14 20.19 21.29
N CYS A 3 11.67 19.01 20.83
CA CYS A 3 10.44 18.42 21.32
C CYS A 3 10.59 18.33 22.84
N ALA A 4 9.78 19.09 23.57
CA ALA A 4 9.72 19.01 25.02
C ALA A 4 9.36 17.53 25.32
N GLY A 5 10.28 16.85 26.04
CA GLY A 5 10.12 15.45 26.38
C GLY A 5 8.79 15.24 27.06
N GLY A 6 7.84 14.61 26.34
CA GLY A 6 6.64 14.08 26.95
C GLY A 6 7.09 13.09 28.02
N THR A 7 6.48 13.18 29.19
CA THR A 7 6.75 12.25 30.31
C THR A 7 6.57 10.83 29.80
N GLU A 8 7.66 10.08 29.77
CA GLU A 8 7.66 8.68 29.35
C GLU A 8 6.67 7.91 30.24
N THR A 9 5.70 7.25 29.64
CA THR A 9 4.68 6.54 30.40
C THR A 9 5.25 5.25 30.97
N GLY A 10 4.71 4.78 32.10
CA GLY A 10 5.13 3.50 32.68
C GLY A 10 5.03 2.32 31.71
N ILE A 11 4.02 2.35 30.80
CA ILE A 11 3.85 1.34 29.75
C ILE A 11 5.00 1.41 28.75
N HIS A 12 5.40 2.59 28.32
CA HIS A 12 6.51 2.78 27.37
C HIS A 12 7.82 2.22 27.92
N LEU A 13 8.15 2.56 29.17
CA LEU A 13 9.33 2.03 29.86
C LEU A 13 9.27 0.52 30.03
N ALA A 14 8.13 0.01 30.47
CA ALA A 14 7.94 -1.42 30.69
C ALA A 14 8.06 -2.22 29.40
N ALA A 15 7.50 -1.71 28.27
CA ALA A 15 7.58 -2.38 26.99
C ALA A 15 9.02 -2.42 26.45
N LYS A 16 9.78 -1.32 26.57
CA LYS A 16 11.21 -1.29 26.19
C LYS A 16 12.02 -2.30 27.01
N GLN A 17 11.83 -2.30 28.33
CA GLN A 17 12.53 -3.22 29.21
C GLN A 17 12.17 -4.67 28.91
N LEU A 18 10.90 -4.95 28.64
CA LEU A 18 10.42 -6.28 28.30
C LEU A 18 11.10 -6.82 27.02
N ILE A 19 11.19 -6.02 25.97
CA ILE A 19 11.90 -6.37 24.73
C ILE A 19 13.38 -6.67 25.02
N ALA A 20 14.03 -5.81 25.80
CA ALA A 20 15.43 -5.98 26.15
C ALA A 20 15.70 -7.24 26.99
N ASP A 21 14.84 -7.55 27.96
CA ASP A 21 14.98 -8.69 28.85
C ASP A 21 14.70 -10.03 28.14
N ARG A 22 13.68 -10.07 27.29
CA ARG A 22 13.31 -11.26 26.52
C ARG A 22 14.23 -11.51 25.35
N LYS A 23 14.90 -10.48 24.85
CA LYS A 23 15.64 -10.51 23.58
C LYS A 23 14.78 -11.03 22.42
N GLU A 24 13.57 -10.56 22.36
CA GLU A 24 12.58 -10.88 21.33
C GLU A 24 11.93 -9.59 20.86
N ILE A 25 11.49 -9.56 19.58
CA ILE A 25 10.68 -8.47 19.03
C ILE A 25 9.56 -9.02 18.16
N PRO A 26 8.43 -8.31 18.04
CA PRO A 26 7.47 -8.57 16.99
C PRO A 26 8.03 -8.07 15.66
N ILE A 27 8.06 -8.92 14.65
CA ILE A 27 8.38 -8.52 13.28
C ILE A 27 7.07 -8.43 12.49
N PRO A 28 6.66 -7.26 12.02
CA PRO A 28 5.43 -7.11 11.26
C PRO A 28 5.55 -7.74 9.87
N LEU A 29 4.39 -8.03 9.26
CA LEU A 29 4.33 -8.43 7.86
C LEU A 29 5.09 -7.42 6.99
N LEU A 30 6.08 -7.88 6.25
CA LEU A 30 6.79 -7.07 5.26
C LEU A 30 6.31 -7.47 3.87
N GLN A 31 5.65 -6.54 3.20
CA GLN A 31 5.08 -6.75 1.88
C GLN A 31 5.41 -5.57 0.96
N ALA A 32 5.89 -5.88 -0.24
CA ALA A 32 5.96 -4.90 -1.32
C ALA A 32 4.62 -4.92 -2.07
N VAL A 33 4.04 -3.74 -2.26
CA VAL A 33 2.79 -3.54 -3.02
C VAL A 33 3.01 -2.41 -4.01
N LEU A 34 2.63 -2.65 -5.26
CA LEU A 34 2.57 -1.64 -6.31
C LEU A 34 1.16 -1.58 -6.87
N GLU A 35 0.68 -0.37 -7.08
CA GLU A 35 -0.63 -0.11 -7.65
C GLU A 35 -0.51 0.91 -8.77
N ALA A 36 -1.24 0.69 -9.86
CA ALA A 36 -1.41 1.67 -10.92
C ALA A 36 -2.77 1.47 -11.60
N LYS A 37 -3.21 2.48 -12.36
CA LYS A 37 -4.51 2.44 -13.03
C LYS A 37 -4.32 2.29 -14.54
N ASP A 38 -5.26 1.58 -15.18
CA ASP A 38 -5.38 1.53 -16.63
C ASP A 38 -6.06 2.79 -17.19
N SER A 39 -6.26 2.84 -18.51
CA SER A 39 -6.86 3.98 -19.21
C SER A 39 -8.32 4.26 -18.86
N LEU A 40 -9.02 3.31 -18.24
CA LEU A 40 -10.38 3.48 -17.73
C LEU A 40 -10.41 3.80 -16.23
N GLY A 41 -9.25 3.85 -15.56
CA GLY A 41 -9.13 4.13 -14.14
C GLY A 41 -9.27 2.90 -13.23
N TYR A 42 -9.36 1.69 -13.77
CA TYR A 42 -9.35 0.47 -12.97
C TYR A 42 -7.97 0.23 -12.38
N LYS A 43 -7.96 -0.10 -11.07
CA LYS A 43 -6.75 -0.36 -10.32
C LYS A 43 -6.22 -1.78 -10.62
N HIS A 44 -4.94 -1.85 -10.91
CA HIS A 44 -4.15 -3.07 -10.99
C HIS A 44 -3.14 -3.09 -9.85
N THR A 45 -2.93 -4.26 -9.26
CA THR A 45 -2.06 -4.42 -8.09
C THR A 45 -1.14 -5.61 -8.30
N GLU A 46 0.14 -5.39 -8.05
CA GLU A 46 1.14 -6.45 -7.87
C GLU A 46 1.66 -6.41 -6.45
N SER A 47 1.82 -7.56 -5.83
CA SER A 47 2.31 -7.64 -4.46
C SER A 47 3.19 -8.86 -4.25
N LYS A 48 4.10 -8.75 -3.26
CA LYS A 48 4.95 -9.84 -2.83
C LYS A 48 5.18 -9.76 -1.33
N VAL A 49 4.85 -10.83 -0.63
CA VAL A 49 5.26 -10.99 0.77
C VAL A 49 6.76 -11.27 0.82
N ILE A 50 7.49 -10.42 1.53
CA ILE A 50 8.94 -10.52 1.74
C ILE A 50 9.21 -11.30 3.03
N PHE A 51 8.41 -11.02 4.06
CA PHE A 51 8.45 -11.68 5.35
C PHE A 51 7.02 -11.78 5.94
N PRO A 52 6.58 -12.96 6.40
CA PRO A 52 5.17 -13.19 6.77
C PRO A 52 4.74 -12.58 8.11
N GLY A 53 5.65 -11.96 8.85
CA GLY A 53 5.37 -11.52 10.22
C GLY A 53 5.62 -12.63 11.26
N HIS A 54 5.99 -12.21 12.45
CA HIS A 54 6.29 -13.11 13.57
C HIS A 54 6.13 -12.41 14.90
N ASP A 55 5.42 -13.01 15.86
CA ASP A 55 5.16 -12.39 17.16
C ASP A 55 6.43 -12.23 18.00
N ARG A 56 7.24 -13.27 18.06
CA ARG A 56 8.42 -13.36 18.95
C ARG A 56 9.64 -13.79 18.16
N GLN A 57 10.24 -12.85 17.45
CA GLN A 57 11.50 -13.10 16.76
C GLN A 57 12.66 -12.90 17.74
N PRO A 58 13.44 -13.94 18.05
CA PRO A 58 14.66 -13.79 18.84
C PRO A 58 15.66 -12.85 18.17
N VAL A 59 16.34 -12.05 18.98
CA VAL A 59 17.39 -11.12 18.54
C VAL A 59 18.69 -11.39 19.28
N ASP A 60 19.82 -11.10 18.63
CA ASP A 60 21.13 -11.39 19.18
C ASP A 60 21.53 -10.39 20.27
N ASP A 61 21.17 -9.12 20.06
CA ASP A 61 21.50 -8.02 21.01
C ASP A 61 20.41 -6.93 21.00
N THR A 62 20.34 -6.20 22.10
CA THR A 62 19.42 -5.07 22.30
C THR A 62 20.15 -3.92 22.96
N LYS A 63 20.02 -2.70 22.42
CA LYS A 63 20.58 -1.47 22.98
C LYS A 63 19.45 -0.48 23.25
N LEU A 64 19.25 -0.13 24.51
CA LEU A 64 18.26 0.88 24.92
C LEU A 64 18.83 2.30 24.71
N GLU A 65 17.98 3.20 24.23
CA GLU A 65 18.23 4.64 24.15
C GLU A 65 19.57 5.07 23.51
N PHE A 66 20.03 4.31 22.54
CA PHE A 66 21.27 4.59 21.85
C PHE A 66 21.08 5.69 20.80
N SER A 67 21.94 6.72 20.83
CA SER A 67 21.87 7.81 19.86
C SER A 67 22.61 7.47 18.56
N LEU A 68 21.94 7.58 17.44
CA LEU A 68 22.51 7.50 16.09
C LEU A 68 22.55 8.90 15.45
N GLY A 69 23.48 9.72 15.91
CA GLY A 69 23.56 11.12 15.53
C GLY A 69 22.36 11.91 16.08
N ASP A 70 21.50 12.42 15.20
CA ASP A 70 20.29 13.18 15.54
C ASP A 70 19.03 12.31 15.70
N ILE A 71 19.14 10.97 15.50
CA ILE A 71 18.08 10.01 15.74
C ILE A 71 18.35 9.27 17.05
N ARG A 72 17.35 9.27 17.92
CA ARG A 72 17.37 8.49 19.16
C ARG A 72 16.18 7.56 19.18
N PRO A 73 16.34 6.29 18.73
CA PRO A 73 15.31 5.29 18.86
C PRO A 73 15.16 4.81 20.30
N ASP A 74 14.01 4.25 20.63
CA ASP A 74 13.77 3.61 21.92
C ASP A 74 14.70 2.41 22.14
N LEU A 75 14.84 1.57 21.10
CA LEU A 75 15.78 0.47 21.10
C LEU A 75 16.43 0.32 19.71
N ILE A 76 17.61 -0.29 19.73
CA ILE A 76 18.22 -0.90 18.54
C ILE A 76 18.36 -2.37 18.83
N VAL A 77 17.86 -3.20 17.92
CA VAL A 77 18.00 -4.66 18.01
C VAL A 77 18.85 -5.17 16.87
N SER A 78 19.66 -6.19 17.15
CA SER A 78 20.51 -6.86 16.16
C SER A 78 19.96 -8.25 15.83
N LEU A 79 19.84 -8.55 14.54
CA LEU A 79 19.42 -9.84 14.01
C LEU A 79 20.43 -10.26 12.94
N GLY A 80 21.41 -11.06 13.29
CA GLY A 80 22.58 -11.33 12.46
C GLY A 80 23.36 -10.03 12.19
N GLN A 81 23.49 -9.70 10.91
CA GLN A 81 24.14 -8.46 10.48
C GLN A 81 23.14 -7.29 10.25
N ILE A 82 21.88 -7.48 10.64
CA ILE A 82 20.84 -6.48 10.44
C ILE A 82 20.58 -5.77 11.74
N GLU A 83 20.66 -4.45 11.74
CA GLU A 83 20.13 -3.63 12.81
C GLU A 83 18.74 -3.11 12.45
N ILE A 84 17.82 -3.15 13.42
CA ILE A 84 16.45 -2.65 13.33
C ILE A 84 16.23 -1.69 14.48
N LEU A 85 15.82 -0.48 14.16
CA LEU A 85 15.36 0.50 15.13
C LEU A 85 13.95 0.15 15.54
N VAL A 86 13.67 0.21 16.84
CA VAL A 86 12.35 -0.08 17.38
C VAL A 86 11.88 1.14 18.17
N GLU A 87 10.68 1.59 17.85
CA GLU A 87 9.96 2.64 18.55
C GLU A 87 8.72 2.05 19.19
N VAL A 88 8.38 2.50 20.39
CA VAL A 88 7.20 2.09 21.12
C VAL A 88 6.24 3.27 21.23
N ALA A 89 5.18 3.28 20.44
CA ALA A 89 4.19 4.33 20.43
C ALA A 89 3.10 4.08 21.47
N VAL A 90 2.99 4.94 22.47
CA VAL A 90 1.93 4.91 23.50
C VAL A 90 1.04 6.14 23.42
N THR A 91 1.62 7.31 23.19
CA THR A 91 0.93 8.60 23.07
C THR A 91 1.40 9.40 21.86
N HIS A 92 2.58 9.11 21.37
CA HIS A 92 3.20 9.80 20.25
C HIS A 92 3.70 8.75 19.26
N PHE A 93 3.38 8.97 17.99
CA PHE A 93 3.83 8.16 16.87
C PHE A 93 4.99 8.84 16.17
N ILE A 94 5.75 8.10 15.37
CA ILE A 94 6.79 8.66 14.52
C ILE A 94 6.17 9.69 13.57
N ASP A 95 6.71 10.91 13.57
CA ASP A 95 6.30 11.96 12.66
C ASP A 95 6.98 11.83 11.28
N ALA A 96 6.47 12.57 10.30
CA ALA A 96 6.97 12.54 8.93
C ALA A 96 8.44 13.01 8.83
N GLU A 97 8.89 13.91 9.70
CA GLU A 97 10.27 14.40 9.71
C GLU A 97 11.25 13.32 10.18
N LYS A 98 10.91 12.60 11.26
CA LYS A 98 11.70 11.45 11.76
C LYS A 98 11.70 10.33 10.72
N GLN A 99 10.55 10.02 10.10
CA GLN A 99 10.46 9.03 9.04
C GLN A 99 11.39 9.38 7.87
N GLN A 100 11.35 10.61 7.36
CA GLN A 100 12.21 11.05 6.26
C GLN A 100 13.69 10.94 6.58
N ARG A 101 14.09 11.25 7.84
CA ARG A 101 15.47 11.07 8.31
C ARG A 101 15.89 9.60 8.30
N LEU A 102 15.01 8.69 8.70
CA LEU A 102 15.24 7.25 8.68
C LEU A 102 15.37 6.72 7.25
N GLU A 103 14.50 7.15 6.35
CA GLU A 103 14.53 6.81 4.92
C GLU A 103 15.83 7.25 4.25
N SER A 104 16.25 8.52 4.47
CA SER A 104 17.46 9.08 3.86
C SER A 104 18.75 8.34 4.27
N ARG A 105 18.71 7.64 5.40
CA ARG A 105 19.83 6.83 5.92
C ARG A 105 19.71 5.34 5.60
N GLY A 106 18.66 4.94 4.91
CA GLY A 106 18.39 3.53 4.60
C GLY A 106 18.22 2.66 5.85
N GLN A 107 17.74 3.25 6.98
CA GLN A 107 17.52 2.54 8.22
C GLN A 107 16.30 1.61 8.11
N ARG A 108 16.26 0.59 8.96
CA ARG A 108 15.07 -0.24 9.19
C ARG A 108 14.46 0.20 10.50
N CYS A 109 13.18 0.54 10.47
CA CYS A 109 12.48 0.98 11.67
C CYS A 109 11.11 0.32 11.78
N ILE A 110 10.83 -0.24 12.95
CA ILE A 110 9.54 -0.79 13.36
C ILE A 110 8.98 0.14 14.43
N GLU A 111 7.67 0.43 14.35
CA GLU A 111 6.92 1.05 15.42
C GLU A 111 5.93 0.04 16.00
N ILE A 112 5.90 -0.11 17.32
CA ILE A 112 4.97 -0.96 18.06
C ILE A 112 3.88 -0.06 18.65
N ASP A 113 2.65 -0.21 18.16
CA ASP A 113 1.50 0.60 18.60
C ASP A 113 0.84 0.02 19.86
N LEU A 114 1.02 0.73 20.97
CA LEU A 114 0.40 0.48 22.26
C LEU A 114 -0.55 1.63 22.67
N GLY A 115 -1.00 2.45 21.74
CA GLY A 115 -1.80 3.64 22.01
C GLY A 115 -3.18 3.35 22.55
N ASP A 116 -3.80 2.27 22.13
CA ASP A 116 -5.17 1.87 22.46
C ASP A 116 -5.28 0.86 23.62
N ILE A 117 -4.14 0.38 24.18
CA ILE A 117 -4.18 -0.59 25.25
C ILE A 117 -4.60 0.02 26.60
N PRO A 118 -5.27 -0.75 27.49
CA PRO A 118 -5.58 -0.29 28.85
C PRO A 118 -4.35 0.12 29.64
N ARG A 119 -4.50 1.09 30.55
CA ARG A 119 -3.36 1.61 31.36
C ARG A 119 -3.09 0.80 32.62
N ASN A 120 -3.96 -0.13 32.97
CA ASN A 120 -3.91 -0.94 34.19
C ASN A 120 -3.66 -2.43 33.90
N LEU A 121 -2.82 -2.72 32.89
CA LEU A 121 -2.47 -4.08 32.51
C LEU A 121 -1.54 -4.75 33.53
N THR A 122 -1.70 -6.06 33.66
CA THR A 122 -0.71 -6.92 34.29
C THR A 122 0.54 -7.06 33.40
N PRO A 123 1.70 -7.44 33.91
CA PRO A 123 2.88 -7.70 33.10
C PRO A 123 2.66 -8.73 31.98
N VAL A 124 1.85 -9.76 32.24
CA VAL A 124 1.53 -10.79 31.24
C VAL A 124 0.70 -10.23 30.09
N GLU A 125 -0.34 -9.45 30.40
CA GLU A 125 -1.17 -8.80 29.39
C GLU A 125 -0.36 -7.80 28.57
N LEU A 126 0.54 -7.04 29.20
CA LEU A 126 1.44 -6.14 28.47
C LEU A 126 2.35 -6.94 27.52
N GLU A 127 2.88 -8.06 27.96
CA GLU A 127 3.73 -8.93 27.14
C GLU A 127 3.00 -9.45 25.90
N GLU A 128 1.73 -9.84 26.02
CA GLU A 128 0.89 -10.25 24.88
C GLU A 128 0.68 -9.14 23.86
N HIS A 129 0.52 -7.89 24.32
CA HIS A 129 0.39 -6.74 23.44
C HIS A 129 1.69 -6.37 22.74
N VAL A 130 2.81 -6.35 23.47
CA VAL A 130 4.13 -5.97 22.96
C VAL A 130 4.60 -6.95 21.88
N PHE A 131 4.41 -8.24 22.06
CA PHE A 131 4.87 -9.27 21.12
C PHE A 131 3.81 -9.70 20.09
N ASN A 132 2.76 -8.92 19.89
CA ASN A 132 1.81 -9.13 18.83
C ASN A 132 2.27 -8.41 17.56
N TYR A 133 2.71 -9.17 16.52
CA TYR A 133 3.19 -8.60 15.27
C TYR A 133 2.14 -7.75 14.53
N GLN A 134 0.84 -7.95 14.81
CA GLN A 134 -0.23 -7.14 14.20
C GLN A 134 -0.30 -5.70 14.77
N ARG A 135 0.37 -5.46 15.90
CA ARG A 135 0.55 -4.12 16.49
C ARG A 135 1.84 -3.45 16.06
N ALA A 136 2.68 -4.16 15.30
CA ALA A 136 3.93 -3.63 14.81
C ALA A 136 3.82 -3.24 13.33
N TYR A 137 4.48 -2.15 12.96
CA TYR A 137 4.45 -1.62 11.59
C TYR A 137 5.85 -1.27 11.12
N TRP A 138 6.17 -1.59 9.88
CA TRP A 138 7.38 -1.07 9.25
C TRP A 138 7.17 0.40 8.90
N ILE A 139 7.89 1.28 9.57
CA ILE A 139 7.93 2.70 9.21
C ILE A 139 8.84 2.89 8.00
N VAL A 140 10.01 2.25 8.04
CA VAL A 140 10.98 2.24 6.94
C VAL A 140 11.59 0.86 6.80
N ASN A 141 11.63 0.35 5.59
CA ASN A 141 12.40 -0.84 5.25
C ASN A 141 12.88 -0.78 3.79
N PRO A 142 14.18 -0.62 3.53
CA PRO A 142 14.73 -0.49 2.17
C PRO A 142 14.43 -1.68 1.25
N LYS A 143 14.10 -2.86 1.81
CA LYS A 143 13.71 -4.03 1.02
C LYS A 143 12.39 -3.84 0.30
N ILE A 144 11.48 -2.99 0.81
CA ILE A 144 10.18 -2.75 0.18
C ILE A 144 10.41 -2.14 -1.21
N GLU A 145 11.17 -1.05 -1.29
CA GLU A 145 11.46 -0.34 -2.53
C GLU A 145 12.19 -1.27 -3.53
N ALA A 146 13.21 -1.99 -3.07
CA ALA A 146 13.95 -2.93 -3.91
C ALA A 146 13.07 -4.06 -4.48
N GLU A 147 12.07 -4.53 -3.74
CA GLU A 147 11.13 -5.52 -4.26
C GLU A 147 10.04 -4.89 -5.14
N GLN A 148 9.61 -3.66 -4.86
CA GLN A 148 8.71 -2.91 -5.73
C GLN A 148 9.30 -2.71 -7.13
N GLU A 149 10.59 -2.37 -7.23
CA GLU A 149 11.26 -2.24 -8.53
C GLU A 149 11.23 -3.55 -9.34
N LYS A 150 11.31 -4.70 -8.68
CA LYS A 150 11.18 -6.01 -9.35
C LYS A 150 9.75 -6.33 -9.79
N LEU A 151 8.74 -5.77 -9.12
CA LEU A 151 7.33 -5.93 -9.47
C LEU A 151 6.88 -4.99 -10.59
N ARG A 152 7.54 -3.84 -10.75
CA ARG A 152 7.20 -2.79 -11.72
C ARG A 152 6.99 -3.30 -13.15
N PRO A 153 7.88 -4.12 -13.74
CA PRO A 153 7.68 -4.62 -15.11
C PRO A 153 6.43 -5.49 -15.26
N ARG A 154 6.09 -6.29 -14.23
CA ARG A 154 4.89 -7.14 -14.26
C ARG A 154 3.62 -6.30 -14.23
N LEU A 155 3.56 -5.31 -13.35
CA LEU A 155 2.43 -4.39 -13.27
C LEU A 155 2.26 -3.61 -14.58
N GLN A 156 3.35 -3.12 -15.15
CA GLN A 156 3.32 -2.42 -16.43
C GLN A 156 2.78 -3.30 -17.56
N GLN A 157 3.22 -4.56 -17.65
CA GLN A 157 2.70 -5.52 -18.63
C GLN A 157 1.20 -5.78 -18.46
N GLN A 158 0.70 -5.87 -17.23
CA GLN A 158 -0.74 -6.02 -16.96
C GLN A 158 -1.53 -4.81 -17.47
N ILE A 159 -1.06 -3.59 -17.18
CA ILE A 159 -1.70 -2.35 -17.61
C ILE A 159 -1.69 -2.22 -19.13
N GLU A 160 -0.56 -2.48 -19.78
CA GLU A 160 -0.46 -2.45 -21.25
C GLU A 160 -1.43 -3.44 -21.89
N LYS A 161 -1.54 -4.66 -21.34
CA LYS A 161 -2.49 -5.67 -21.81
C LYS A 161 -3.94 -5.23 -21.61
N ALA A 162 -4.26 -4.61 -20.48
CA ALA A 162 -5.58 -4.06 -20.21
C ALA A 162 -5.92 -2.93 -21.19
N ASN A 163 -5.03 -1.96 -21.35
CA ASN A 163 -5.20 -0.83 -22.26
C ASN A 163 -5.36 -1.27 -23.72
N LYS A 164 -4.62 -2.27 -24.15
CA LYS A 164 -4.76 -2.84 -25.50
C LYS A 164 -6.14 -3.47 -25.72
N ARG A 165 -6.68 -4.19 -24.73
CA ARG A 165 -8.04 -4.74 -24.79
C ARG A 165 -9.10 -3.63 -24.84
N ILE A 166 -8.93 -2.59 -24.04
CA ILE A 166 -9.82 -1.42 -23.99
C ILE A 166 -9.84 -0.74 -25.37
N ALA A 167 -8.68 -0.48 -25.94
CA ALA A 167 -8.56 0.14 -27.26
C ALA A 167 -9.24 -0.71 -28.35
N GLN A 168 -9.04 -2.03 -28.34
CA GLN A 168 -9.70 -2.94 -29.29
C GLN A 168 -11.23 -2.93 -29.13
N ALA A 169 -11.73 -2.94 -27.90
CA ALA A 169 -13.16 -2.86 -27.63
C ALA A 169 -13.78 -1.54 -28.09
N ASN A 170 -13.08 -0.42 -27.90
CA ASN A 170 -13.54 0.89 -28.39
C ASN A 170 -13.62 0.93 -29.92
N ILE A 171 -12.60 0.44 -30.62
CA ILE A 171 -12.61 0.35 -32.10
C ILE A 171 -13.78 -0.52 -32.59
N ALA A 172 -14.00 -1.67 -31.97
CA ALA A 172 -15.10 -2.57 -32.32
C ALA A 172 -16.47 -1.90 -32.12
N ARG A 173 -16.63 -1.14 -31.03
CA ARG A 173 -17.86 -0.38 -30.75
C ARG A 173 -18.08 0.72 -31.77
N GLU A 174 -17.06 1.50 -32.09
CA GLU A 174 -17.16 2.55 -33.12
C GLU A 174 -17.53 1.99 -34.49
N GLN A 175 -16.94 0.87 -34.89
CA GLN A 175 -17.29 0.20 -36.15
C GLN A 175 -18.74 -0.29 -36.16
N GLU A 176 -19.24 -0.81 -35.05
CA GLU A 176 -20.63 -1.26 -34.96
C GLU A 176 -21.61 -0.09 -35.00
N GLU A 177 -21.32 0.99 -34.26
CA GLU A 177 -22.12 2.23 -34.33
C GLU A 177 -22.15 2.81 -35.76
N GLN A 178 -21.03 2.78 -36.47
CA GLN A 178 -20.97 3.22 -37.86
C GLN A 178 -21.83 2.34 -38.76
N ARG A 179 -21.76 1.00 -38.64
CA ARG A 179 -22.61 0.07 -39.39
C ARG A 179 -24.10 0.33 -39.13
N GLN A 180 -24.47 0.54 -37.90
CA GLN A 180 -25.88 0.85 -37.54
C GLN A 180 -26.34 2.17 -38.17
N ARG A 181 -25.51 3.20 -38.15
CA ARG A 181 -25.83 4.49 -38.80
C ARG A 181 -25.96 4.33 -40.32
N GLU A 182 -25.10 3.57 -40.97
CA GLU A 182 -25.19 3.29 -42.41
C GLU A 182 -26.45 2.46 -42.78
N GLN A 183 -26.78 1.48 -41.96
CA GLN A 183 -28.03 0.67 -42.16
C GLN A 183 -29.26 1.58 -41.99
N HIS A 184 -29.30 2.42 -40.98
CA HIS A 184 -30.43 3.35 -40.77
C HIS A 184 -30.58 4.33 -41.94
N ALA A 185 -29.47 4.91 -42.40
CA ALA A 185 -29.48 5.80 -43.56
C ALA A 185 -29.96 5.12 -44.85
N ARG A 186 -29.58 3.85 -45.07
CA ARG A 186 -30.07 3.04 -46.23
C ARG A 186 -31.58 2.80 -46.12
N MET A 187 -32.07 2.48 -44.92
CA MET A 187 -33.50 2.26 -44.72
C MET A 187 -34.30 3.55 -44.92
N GLU A 188 -33.84 4.67 -44.41
CA GLU A 188 -34.49 5.97 -44.65
C GLU A 188 -34.52 6.36 -46.13
N ALA A 189 -33.42 6.17 -46.85
CA ALA A 189 -33.38 6.37 -48.28
C ALA A 189 -34.34 5.50 -49.06
N TYR A 190 -34.44 4.22 -48.66
CA TYR A 190 -35.42 3.28 -49.27
C TYR A 190 -36.86 3.72 -49.03
N PHE A 191 -37.22 4.13 -47.81
CA PHE A 191 -38.58 4.61 -47.53
C PHE A 191 -38.92 5.90 -48.30
N LYS A 192 -38.01 6.85 -48.36
CA LYS A 192 -38.17 8.08 -49.15
C LYS A 192 -38.37 7.79 -50.64
N ALA A 193 -37.61 6.86 -51.19
CA ALA A 193 -37.78 6.45 -52.59
C ALA A 193 -39.14 5.78 -52.86
N GLN A 194 -39.63 4.97 -51.91
CA GLN A 194 -40.98 4.38 -52.02
C GLN A 194 -42.09 5.42 -51.96
N GLU A 195 -41.98 6.39 -51.05
CA GLU A 195 -42.94 7.51 -50.93
C GLU A 195 -42.99 8.35 -52.18
N GLN A 196 -41.83 8.69 -52.78
CA GLN A 196 -41.74 9.39 -54.04
C GLN A 196 -42.40 8.63 -55.19
N LYS A 197 -42.14 7.33 -55.29
CA LYS A 197 -42.73 6.44 -56.30
C LYS A 197 -44.26 6.38 -56.14
N HIS A 198 -44.76 6.29 -54.92
CA HIS A 198 -46.19 6.30 -54.64
C HIS A 198 -46.86 7.65 -55.00
N ALA A 199 -46.21 8.77 -54.70
CA ALA A 199 -46.69 10.10 -55.03
C ALA A 199 -46.74 10.32 -56.55
N GLU A 200 -45.75 9.80 -57.29
CA GLU A 200 -45.69 9.89 -58.77
C GLU A 200 -46.79 9.06 -59.43
N LEU A 201 -47.03 7.83 -58.93
CA LEU A 201 -48.10 6.98 -59.40
C LEU A 201 -49.50 7.56 -59.12
N LYS A 202 -49.71 8.31 -58.02
CA LYS A 202 -50.96 9.04 -57.76
C LYS A 202 -51.17 10.18 -58.77
N ARG A 203 -50.12 10.97 -59.09
CA ARG A 203 -50.20 12.07 -60.05
C ARG A 203 -50.48 11.59 -61.51
N GLN A 204 -50.11 10.35 -61.87
CA GLN A 204 -50.41 9.79 -63.18
C GLN A 204 -51.82 9.22 -63.32
N ARG A 205 -52.58 9.08 -62.22
CA ARG A 205 -53.98 8.61 -62.21
C ARG A 205 -55.04 9.70 -62.10
N GLU A 206 -54.60 10.92 -61.84
CA GLU A 206 -55.42 12.14 -61.94
C GLU A 206 -55.33 12.80 -63.31
#